data_48b137c87b99c76244e544256aefc691
#
_entry.id   48b137c87b99c76244e544256aefc691
#
_cell.length_a   1.000
_cell.length_b   1.000
_cell.length_c   1.000
_cell.angle_alpha   90.00
_cell.angle_beta   90.00
_cell.angle_gamma   90.00
#
_symmetry.space_group_name_H-M   'P 1'
#
loop_
_entity.id
_entity.type
_entity.pdbx_description
1 polymer ?
#
loop_
_entity_poly.entity_id
_entity_poly.type
_entity_poly.pdbx_seq_one_letter_code
_entity_poly.pdbx_strand_id
1 'polypeptide(L)'
;IGRPSTYSKIMERISETGYVRTVGRALVPTWYAFSAIKLLKEHFASLIDLEFTSQLEARLDDVARGLCDQQTLLREFYFGTQAQTNGLQELLRCAINDADGANINCHRIGTHPTTGEGINVHVGPFGPYVRSGDTNRRIAKFMAPDEMTVDRATAMLDAPGGGAWKPQ
;
A
#
# COMPACT_ATOMS: atom_id res chain seq x y z
N ILE A 1 1.79 -16.67 9.51
CA ILE A 1 2.21 -16.44 8.14
C ILE A 1 3.69 -16.15 8.11
N GLY A 2 4.41 -16.77 7.19
CA GLY A 2 5.86 -16.77 7.17
C GLY A 2 6.46 -17.78 8.15
N ARG A 3 7.75 -18.03 8.01
CA ARG A 3 8.51 -18.97 8.84
C ARG A 3 9.57 -18.23 9.65
N PRO A 4 10.00 -18.73 10.80
CA PRO A 4 11.02 -18.06 11.62
C PRO A 4 12.25 -17.64 10.80
N SER A 5 12.68 -18.47 9.85
CA SER A 5 13.82 -18.20 8.96
C SER A 5 13.60 -17.05 7.96
N THR A 6 12.36 -16.63 7.73
CA THR A 6 12.02 -15.56 6.77
C THR A 6 11.63 -14.25 7.44
N TYR A 7 11.32 -14.23 8.74
CA TYR A 7 10.84 -13.03 9.43
C TYR A 7 11.83 -11.87 9.35
N SER A 8 13.11 -12.10 9.61
CA SER A 8 14.12 -11.04 9.55
C SER A 8 14.21 -10.41 8.16
N LYS A 9 14.20 -11.24 7.10
CA LYS A 9 14.24 -10.77 5.71
C LYS A 9 12.99 -9.97 5.32
N ILE A 10 11.81 -10.39 5.80
CA ILE A 10 10.57 -9.66 5.57
C ILE A 10 10.63 -8.29 6.24
N MET A 11 11.07 -8.23 7.52
CA MET A 11 11.21 -6.99 8.28
C MET A 11 12.22 -6.04 7.64
N GLU A 12 13.36 -6.54 7.21
CA GLU A 12 14.36 -5.79 6.46
C GLU A 12 13.75 -5.21 5.17
N ARG A 13 13.08 -6.05 4.37
CA ARG A 13 12.49 -5.66 3.10
C ARG A 13 11.44 -4.56 3.22
N ILE A 14 10.50 -4.66 4.17
CA ILE A 14 9.47 -3.63 4.36
C ILE A 14 10.07 -2.30 4.86
N SER A 15 11.21 -2.36 5.55
CA SER A 15 11.95 -1.16 5.98
C SER A 15 12.73 -0.53 4.82
N GLU A 16 13.46 -1.33 4.03
CA GLU A 16 14.20 -0.88 2.84
C GLU A 16 13.29 -0.23 1.79
N THR A 17 12.11 -0.82 1.56
CA THR A 17 11.11 -0.28 0.63
C THR A 17 10.45 1.00 1.13
N GLY A 18 10.69 1.37 2.40
CA GLY A 18 10.14 2.57 3.00
C GLY A 18 8.66 2.47 3.36
N TYR A 19 8.12 1.26 3.47
CA TYR A 19 6.74 1.05 3.94
C TYR A 19 6.62 1.28 5.44
N VAL A 20 7.67 0.99 6.19
CA VAL A 20 7.74 1.28 7.62
C VAL A 20 9.02 2.02 7.96
N ARG A 21 9.00 2.76 9.06
CA ARG A 21 10.18 3.34 9.69
C ARG A 21 10.22 2.98 11.17
N THR A 22 11.41 2.90 11.72
CA THR A 22 11.60 2.67 13.15
C THR A 22 11.59 4.00 13.90
N VAL A 23 10.76 4.10 14.93
CA VAL A 23 10.72 5.23 15.88
C VAL A 23 10.90 4.66 17.28
N GLY A 24 12.08 4.84 17.84
CA GLY A 24 12.45 4.17 19.08
C GLY A 24 12.45 2.64 18.90
N ARG A 25 11.51 1.95 19.54
CA ARG A 25 11.31 0.48 19.41
C ARG A 25 10.09 0.10 18.56
N ALA A 26 9.34 1.08 18.06
CA ALA A 26 8.12 0.83 17.30
C ALA A 26 8.37 0.92 15.80
N LEU A 27 7.67 0.09 15.04
CA LEU A 27 7.56 0.19 13.58
C LEU A 27 6.34 1.05 13.27
N VAL A 28 6.56 2.14 12.55
CA VAL A 28 5.51 3.09 12.18
C VAL A 28 5.31 3.04 10.67
N PRO A 29 4.08 2.79 10.17
CA PRO A 29 3.81 2.77 8.75
C PRO A 29 3.94 4.16 8.13
N THR A 30 4.28 4.21 6.85
CA THR A 30 4.37 5.43 6.06
C THR A 30 3.16 5.58 5.13
N TRP A 31 2.99 6.72 4.50
CA TRP A 31 1.96 6.95 3.48
C TRP A 31 2.07 5.99 2.29
N TYR A 32 3.29 5.57 1.94
CA TYR A 32 3.51 4.55 0.90
C TYR A 32 2.90 3.20 1.28
N ALA A 33 2.98 2.80 2.56
CA ALA A 33 2.33 1.58 3.02
C ALA A 33 0.81 1.65 2.89
N PHE A 34 0.20 2.80 3.20
CA PHE A 34 -1.24 2.99 3.06
C PHE A 34 -1.69 2.87 1.61
N SER A 35 -0.96 3.51 0.66
CA SER A 35 -1.26 3.36 -0.77
C SER A 35 -1.08 1.93 -1.26
N ALA A 36 0.00 1.25 -0.85
CA ALA A 36 0.23 -0.14 -1.21
C ALA A 36 -0.86 -1.08 -0.68
N ILE A 37 -1.25 -0.93 0.60
CA ILE A 37 -2.32 -1.73 1.19
C ILE A 37 -3.68 -1.42 0.54
N LYS A 38 -3.95 -0.17 0.18
CA LYS A 38 -5.17 0.20 -0.53
C LYS A 38 -5.24 -0.51 -1.90
N LEU A 39 -4.17 -0.44 -2.69
CA LEU A 39 -4.06 -1.16 -3.96
C LEU A 39 -4.29 -2.67 -3.78
N LEU A 40 -3.61 -3.28 -2.79
CA LEU A 40 -3.73 -4.71 -2.54
C LEU A 40 -5.15 -5.10 -2.12
N LYS A 41 -5.81 -4.32 -1.27
CA LYS A 41 -7.19 -4.58 -0.84
C LYS A 41 -8.20 -4.44 -1.97
N GLU A 42 -8.01 -3.47 -2.87
CA GLU A 42 -8.93 -3.21 -3.97
C GLU A 42 -8.80 -4.24 -5.09
N HIS A 43 -7.57 -4.65 -5.43
CA HIS A 43 -7.33 -5.48 -6.62
C HIS A 43 -6.81 -6.89 -6.35
N PHE A 44 -6.27 -7.14 -5.16
CA PHE A 44 -5.59 -8.39 -4.79
C PHE A 44 -6.08 -8.95 -3.45
N ALA A 45 -7.34 -8.71 -3.09
CA ALA A 45 -7.90 -9.10 -1.79
C ALA A 45 -7.69 -10.58 -1.47
N SER A 46 -7.82 -11.46 -2.47
CA SER A 46 -7.59 -12.90 -2.30
C SER A 46 -6.15 -13.26 -1.96
N LEU A 47 -5.16 -12.49 -2.45
CA LEU A 47 -3.73 -12.77 -2.21
C LEU A 47 -3.26 -12.29 -0.84
N ILE A 48 -3.95 -11.32 -0.23
CA ILE A 48 -3.62 -10.81 1.10
C ILE A 48 -4.42 -11.49 2.21
N ASP A 49 -5.29 -12.42 1.85
CA ASP A 49 -6.01 -13.23 2.82
C ASP A 49 -5.05 -14.15 3.58
N LEU A 50 -5.20 -14.20 4.89
CA LEU A 50 -4.39 -15.04 5.77
C LEU A 50 -4.61 -16.53 5.50
N GLU A 51 -5.83 -16.93 5.19
CA GLU A 51 -6.16 -18.31 4.86
C GLU A 51 -5.52 -18.74 3.55
N PHE A 52 -5.58 -17.89 2.52
CA PHE A 52 -4.90 -18.15 1.24
C PHE A 52 -3.39 -18.37 1.44
N THR A 53 -2.74 -17.50 2.21
CA THR A 53 -1.29 -17.63 2.47
C THR A 53 -0.99 -18.93 3.22
N SER A 54 -1.79 -19.29 4.21
CA SER A 54 -1.64 -20.55 4.96
C SER A 54 -1.80 -21.78 4.06
N GLN A 55 -2.81 -21.78 3.19
CA GLN A 55 -3.05 -22.84 2.21
C GLN A 55 -1.90 -22.97 1.21
N LEU A 56 -1.37 -21.84 0.72
CA LEU A 56 -0.22 -21.82 -0.19
C LEU A 56 1.03 -22.40 0.48
N GLU A 57 1.30 -22.05 1.74
CA GLU A 57 2.42 -22.62 2.50
C GLU A 57 2.26 -24.15 2.70
N ALA A 58 1.05 -24.62 3.01
CA ALA A 58 0.76 -26.05 3.13
C ALA A 58 1.01 -26.79 1.79
N ARG A 59 0.58 -26.23 0.68
CA ARG A 59 0.82 -26.81 -0.66
C ARG A 59 2.30 -26.81 -1.04
N LEU A 60 3.08 -25.79 -0.64
CA LEU A 60 4.54 -25.80 -0.82
C LEU A 60 5.22 -26.88 0.02
N ASP A 61 4.70 -27.18 1.21
CA ASP A 61 5.17 -28.30 2.02
C ASP A 61 4.85 -29.66 1.38
N ASP A 62 3.70 -29.78 0.72
CA ASP A 62 3.34 -30.99 -0.03
C ASP A 62 4.27 -31.20 -1.26
N VAL A 63 4.66 -30.13 -1.94
CA VAL A 63 5.69 -30.19 -2.99
C VAL A 63 7.02 -30.67 -2.41
N ALA A 64 7.44 -30.12 -1.26
CA ALA A 64 8.68 -30.52 -0.61
C ALA A 64 8.70 -32.00 -0.18
N ARG A 65 7.52 -32.57 0.13
CA ARG A 65 7.35 -34.00 0.47
C ARG A 65 7.15 -34.89 -0.76
N GLY A 66 7.06 -34.33 -1.97
CA GLY A 66 6.79 -35.08 -3.20
C GLY A 66 5.32 -35.51 -3.36
N LEU A 67 4.41 -34.95 -2.58
CA LEU A 67 2.97 -35.24 -2.63
C LEU A 67 2.22 -34.42 -3.70
N CYS A 68 2.81 -33.32 -4.16
CA CYS A 68 2.28 -32.45 -5.19
C CYS A 68 3.38 -32.09 -6.18
N ASP A 69 3.03 -32.02 -7.48
CA ASP A 69 3.96 -31.60 -8.50
C ASP A 69 4.13 -30.07 -8.52
N GLN A 70 5.37 -29.61 -8.52
CA GLN A 70 5.70 -28.19 -8.52
C GLN A 70 5.12 -27.44 -9.73
N GLN A 71 5.18 -28.02 -10.92
CA GLN A 71 4.69 -27.37 -12.14
C GLN A 71 3.18 -27.18 -12.08
N THR A 72 2.47 -28.19 -11.57
CA THR A 72 1.01 -28.14 -11.37
C THR A 72 0.65 -27.02 -10.39
N LEU A 73 1.32 -26.94 -9.24
CA LEU A 73 1.10 -25.87 -8.27
C LEU A 73 1.31 -24.48 -8.89
N LEU A 74 2.41 -24.27 -9.59
CA LEU A 74 2.73 -22.98 -10.22
C LEU A 74 1.74 -22.61 -11.33
N ARG A 75 1.32 -23.59 -12.13
CA ARG A 75 0.33 -23.39 -13.19
C ARG A 75 -1.02 -22.97 -12.61
N GLU A 76 -1.49 -23.66 -11.58
CA GLU A 76 -2.76 -23.33 -10.91
C GLU A 76 -2.71 -21.95 -10.24
N PHE A 77 -1.61 -21.63 -9.58
CA PHE A 77 -1.41 -20.31 -8.97
C PHE A 77 -1.43 -19.20 -10.02
N TYR A 78 -0.75 -19.40 -11.15
CA TYR A 78 -0.60 -18.37 -12.17
C TYR A 78 -1.83 -18.21 -13.05
N PHE A 79 -2.38 -19.31 -13.55
CA PHE A 79 -3.52 -19.30 -14.48
C PHE A 79 -4.89 -19.50 -13.80
N GLY A 80 -4.92 -19.95 -12.56
CA GLY A 80 -6.15 -20.35 -11.86
C GLY A 80 -6.49 -21.82 -12.11
N THR A 81 -7.59 -22.25 -11.52
CA THR A 81 -8.17 -23.58 -11.68
C THR A 81 -9.60 -23.47 -12.21
N GLN A 82 -10.20 -24.59 -12.66
CA GLN A 82 -11.62 -24.59 -13.06
C GLN A 82 -12.57 -24.20 -11.91
N ALA A 83 -12.15 -24.42 -10.66
CA ALA A 83 -12.90 -24.05 -9.46
C ALA A 83 -12.57 -22.64 -8.96
N GLN A 84 -11.36 -22.14 -9.25
CA GLN A 84 -10.86 -20.80 -8.90
C GLN A 84 -10.50 -20.08 -10.20
N THR A 85 -11.42 -19.32 -10.76
CA THR A 85 -11.31 -18.71 -12.09
C THR A 85 -10.25 -17.63 -12.24
N ASN A 86 -9.76 -17.05 -11.12
CA ASN A 86 -8.84 -15.92 -11.17
C ASN A 86 -7.45 -16.31 -10.65
N GLY A 87 -6.56 -16.75 -11.55
CA GLY A 87 -5.14 -16.88 -11.26
C GLY A 87 -4.45 -15.50 -11.20
N LEU A 88 -3.19 -15.50 -10.78
CA LEU A 88 -2.38 -14.29 -10.68
C LEU A 88 -2.36 -13.46 -11.96
N GLN A 89 -2.29 -14.11 -13.13
CA GLN A 89 -2.28 -13.44 -14.43
C GLN A 89 -3.55 -12.59 -14.64
N GLU A 90 -4.70 -13.13 -14.33
CA GLU A 90 -5.97 -12.43 -14.52
C GLU A 90 -6.12 -11.28 -13.49
N LEU A 91 -5.74 -11.51 -12.24
CA LEU A 91 -5.72 -10.45 -11.23
C LEU A 91 -4.82 -9.28 -11.64
N LEU A 92 -3.64 -9.56 -12.17
CA LEU A 92 -2.73 -8.53 -12.68
C LEU A 92 -3.32 -7.79 -13.88
N ARG A 93 -3.96 -8.50 -14.81
CA ARG A 93 -4.60 -7.89 -15.98
C ARG A 93 -5.74 -6.95 -15.58
N CYS A 94 -6.58 -7.37 -14.66
CA CYS A 94 -7.65 -6.55 -14.12
C CYS A 94 -7.08 -5.33 -13.38
N ALA A 95 -6.09 -5.53 -12.50
CA ALA A 95 -5.48 -4.43 -11.76
C ALA A 95 -4.82 -3.38 -12.67
N ILE A 96 -4.15 -3.78 -13.75
CA ILE A 96 -3.55 -2.86 -14.72
C ILE A 96 -4.61 -2.02 -15.46
N ASN A 97 -5.76 -2.62 -15.76
CA ASN A 97 -6.84 -1.94 -16.48
C ASN A 97 -7.69 -1.05 -15.57
N ASP A 98 -7.95 -1.49 -14.35
CA ASP A 98 -8.98 -0.91 -13.48
C ASP A 98 -8.40 -0.04 -12.35
N ALA A 99 -7.09 -0.16 -12.05
CA ALA A 99 -6.48 0.59 -10.97
C ALA A 99 -6.43 2.09 -11.27
N ASP A 100 -7.15 2.88 -10.47
CA ASP A 100 -7.04 4.33 -10.46
C ASP A 100 -5.91 4.78 -9.53
N GLY A 101 -4.75 5.03 -10.11
CA GLY A 101 -3.57 5.48 -9.36
C GLY A 101 -3.79 6.80 -8.62
N ALA A 102 -4.66 7.68 -9.12
CA ALA A 102 -4.99 8.93 -8.44
C ALA A 102 -5.79 8.67 -7.17
N ASN A 103 -6.75 7.77 -7.22
CA ASN A 103 -7.54 7.36 -6.05
C ASN A 103 -6.71 6.55 -5.06
N ILE A 104 -5.93 5.58 -5.52
CA ILE A 104 -5.07 4.73 -4.68
C ILE A 104 -4.09 5.57 -3.84
N ASN A 105 -3.52 6.60 -4.45
CA ASN A 105 -2.55 7.48 -3.82
C ASN A 105 -3.19 8.68 -3.08
N CYS A 106 -4.51 8.74 -2.98
CA CYS A 106 -5.25 9.79 -2.30
C CYS A 106 -5.86 9.28 -1.00
N HIS A 107 -5.50 9.94 0.10
CA HIS A 107 -5.95 9.60 1.45
C HIS A 107 -6.64 10.79 2.09
N ARG A 108 -7.95 10.69 2.31
CA ARG A 108 -8.74 11.76 2.90
C ARG A 108 -8.42 11.90 4.39
N ILE A 109 -8.10 13.13 4.82
CA ILE A 109 -7.84 13.49 6.22
C ILE A 109 -9.09 14.13 6.85
N GLY A 110 -9.76 15.03 6.13
CA GLY A 110 -10.92 15.73 6.63
C GLY A 110 -11.36 16.87 5.72
N THR A 111 -11.88 17.92 6.33
CA THR A 111 -12.37 19.12 5.63
C THR A 111 -11.72 20.35 6.25
N HIS A 112 -11.31 21.28 5.43
CA HIS A 112 -10.71 22.55 5.84
C HIS A 112 -11.74 23.40 6.58
N PRO A 113 -11.47 23.84 7.83
CA PRO A 113 -12.48 24.50 8.66
C PRO A 113 -12.94 25.84 8.09
N THR A 114 -12.09 26.56 7.36
CA THR A 114 -12.39 27.88 6.82
C THR A 114 -12.97 27.83 5.41
N THR A 115 -12.39 27.01 4.51
CA THR A 115 -12.81 26.96 3.11
C THR A 115 -13.89 25.92 2.82
N GLY A 116 -14.09 24.94 3.70
CA GLY A 116 -15.03 23.83 3.49
C GLY A 116 -14.55 22.79 2.49
N GLU A 117 -13.34 22.94 1.93
CA GLU A 117 -12.77 22.01 0.95
C GLU A 117 -12.20 20.75 1.61
N GLY A 118 -12.17 19.65 0.86
CA GLY A 118 -11.57 18.40 1.33
C GLY A 118 -10.06 18.52 1.47
N ILE A 119 -9.52 18.07 2.61
CA ILE A 119 -8.09 17.93 2.84
C ILE A 119 -7.70 16.49 2.55
N ASN A 120 -6.80 16.30 1.60
CA ASN A 120 -6.30 14.98 1.20
C ASN A 120 -4.78 14.95 1.24
N VAL A 121 -4.23 13.81 1.65
CA VAL A 121 -2.82 13.50 1.43
C VAL A 121 -2.68 12.68 0.18
N HIS A 122 -1.79 13.10 -0.70
CA HIS A 122 -1.43 12.40 -1.93
C HIS A 122 -0.01 11.87 -1.84
N VAL A 123 0.20 10.67 -2.38
CA VAL A 123 1.53 10.07 -2.52
C VAL A 123 1.99 10.23 -3.97
N GLY A 124 2.89 11.16 -4.20
CA GLY A 124 3.42 11.45 -5.53
C GLY A 124 4.84 10.91 -5.74
N PRO A 125 5.38 11.03 -6.97
CA PRO A 125 6.74 10.57 -7.31
C PRO A 125 7.84 11.23 -6.46
N PHE A 126 7.60 12.44 -5.97
CA PHE A 126 8.55 13.20 -5.16
C PHE A 126 8.26 13.16 -3.66
N GLY A 127 7.35 12.30 -3.25
CA GLY A 127 6.96 12.12 -1.86
C GLY A 127 5.52 12.52 -1.55
N PRO A 128 5.09 12.34 -0.29
CA PRO A 128 3.75 12.69 0.13
C PRO A 128 3.58 14.23 0.22
N TYR A 129 2.38 14.70 -0.10
CA TYR A 129 1.97 16.10 0.03
C TYR A 129 0.50 16.21 0.42
N VAL A 130 0.15 17.22 1.20
CA VAL A 130 -1.22 17.55 1.54
C VAL A 130 -1.78 18.54 0.51
N ARG A 131 -3.06 18.36 0.14
CA ARG A 131 -3.76 19.22 -0.81
C ARG A 131 -5.16 19.54 -0.30
N SER A 132 -5.56 20.82 -0.49
CA SER A 132 -6.93 21.29 -0.35
C SER A 132 -7.20 22.31 -1.47
N GLY A 133 -8.19 22.06 -2.31
CA GLY A 133 -8.43 22.85 -3.52
C GLY A 133 -7.19 22.94 -4.41
N ASP A 134 -6.77 24.16 -4.71
CA ASP A 134 -5.60 24.46 -5.53
C ASP A 134 -4.29 24.57 -4.72
N THR A 135 -4.40 24.57 -3.39
CA THR A 135 -3.23 24.68 -2.50
C THR A 135 -2.67 23.31 -2.18
N ASN A 136 -1.35 23.18 -2.28
CA ASN A 136 -0.65 21.95 -1.84
C ASN A 136 0.61 22.29 -1.05
N ARG A 137 0.99 21.38 -0.14
CA ARG A 137 2.20 21.48 0.69
C ARG A 137 2.86 20.13 0.83
N ARG A 138 4.18 20.13 0.70
CA ARG A 138 4.97 18.92 0.88
C ARG A 138 4.94 18.48 2.35
N ILE A 139 4.74 17.20 2.57
CA ILE A 139 4.84 16.55 3.87
C ILE A 139 6.26 15.98 4.02
N ALA A 140 6.80 15.98 5.24
CA ALA A 140 8.04 15.28 5.49
C ALA A 140 7.92 13.80 5.12
N LYS A 141 8.89 13.28 4.36
CA LYS A 141 8.87 11.93 3.78
C LYS A 141 8.51 10.83 4.81
N PHE A 142 8.90 11.04 6.05
CA PHE A 142 8.72 10.08 7.13
C PHE A 142 7.67 10.48 8.17
N MET A 143 6.83 11.48 7.88
CA MET A 143 5.69 11.79 8.74
C MET A 143 4.70 10.64 8.73
N ALA A 144 4.35 10.15 9.91
CA ALA A 144 3.40 9.07 10.04
C ALA A 144 1.97 9.56 9.70
N PRO A 145 1.11 8.69 9.17
CA PRO A 145 -0.28 9.05 8.86
C PRO A 145 -1.08 9.56 10.07
N ASP A 146 -0.86 9.01 11.25
CA ASP A 146 -1.50 9.42 12.50
C ASP A 146 -1.01 10.79 13.02
N GLU A 147 0.16 11.24 12.59
CA GLU A 147 0.66 12.58 12.89
C GLU A 147 -0.01 13.68 12.03
N MET A 148 -0.70 13.31 10.94
CA MET A 148 -1.36 14.23 10.03
C MET A 148 -2.83 14.42 10.43
N THR A 149 -3.05 15.28 11.41
CA THR A 149 -4.39 15.71 11.82
C THR A 149 -4.92 16.83 10.91
N VAL A 150 -6.24 17.08 10.95
CA VAL A 150 -6.88 18.21 10.22
C VAL A 150 -6.24 19.53 10.61
N ASP A 151 -6.00 19.77 11.90
CA ASP A 151 -5.40 21.01 12.40
C ASP A 151 -4.00 21.22 11.86
N ARG A 152 -3.18 20.17 11.86
CA ARG A 152 -1.81 20.21 11.32
C ARG A 152 -1.81 20.45 9.82
N ALA A 153 -2.68 19.77 9.09
CA ALA A 153 -2.84 19.95 7.64
C ALA A 153 -3.28 21.37 7.30
N THR A 154 -4.26 21.91 8.03
CA THR A 154 -4.74 23.30 7.89
C THR A 154 -3.61 24.29 8.15
N ALA A 155 -2.89 24.15 9.26
CA ALA A 155 -1.76 25.02 9.58
C ALA A 155 -0.67 25.00 8.49
N MET A 156 -0.42 23.84 7.88
CA MET A 156 0.53 23.71 6.77
C MET A 156 0.01 24.38 5.49
N LEU A 157 -1.29 24.26 5.19
CA LEU A 157 -1.91 24.85 3.99
C LEU A 157 -1.99 26.37 4.08
N ASP A 158 -2.32 26.91 5.26
CA ASP A 158 -2.46 28.35 5.52
C ASP A 158 -1.12 29.07 5.71
N ALA A 159 -0.02 28.34 5.90
CA ALA A 159 1.29 28.94 6.12
C ALA A 159 1.72 29.81 4.93
N PRO A 160 2.10 31.09 5.14
CA PRO A 160 2.60 31.94 4.07
C PRO A 160 3.95 31.44 3.54
N GLY A 161 4.13 31.41 2.22
CA GLY A 161 5.45 31.21 1.60
C GLY A 161 5.75 29.82 1.02
N GLY A 162 4.78 28.92 0.92
CA GLY A 162 4.93 27.68 0.15
C GLY A 162 4.31 27.85 -1.23
N GLY A 163 5.13 28.07 -2.27
CA GLY A 163 4.64 28.02 -3.64
C GLY A 163 3.96 26.68 -3.95
N ALA A 164 2.84 26.73 -4.69
CA ALA A 164 2.23 25.52 -5.21
C ALA A 164 3.28 24.77 -6.03
N TRP A 165 3.65 23.57 -5.57
CA TRP A 165 4.45 22.69 -6.40
C TRP A 165 3.56 22.24 -7.57
N LYS A 166 3.93 22.64 -8.80
CA LYS A 166 3.30 22.15 -10.03
C LYS A 166 4.10 20.94 -10.50
N PRO A 167 3.49 19.79 -10.73
CA PRO A 167 4.15 18.69 -11.44
C PRO A 167 4.51 19.19 -12.85
N GLN A 168 5.77 19.03 -13.23
CA GLN A 168 6.21 19.14 -14.63
C GLN A 168 5.85 17.88 -15.38
#